data_af82885ab5b179005bc5cdf9a62ac3ab
#
_entry.id   af82885ab5b179005bc5cdf9a62ac3ab
#
_cell.length_a   1.000
_cell.length_b   1.000
_cell.length_c   1.000
_cell.angle_alpha   90.00
_cell.angle_beta   90.00
_cell.angle_gamma   90.00
#
_symmetry.space_group_name_H-M   'P 1'
#
loop_
_entity.id
_entity.type
_entity.pdbx_description
1 polymer ?
#
loop_
_entity_poly.entity_id
_entity_poly.type
_entity_poly.pdbx_seq_one_letter_code
_entity_poly.pdbx_strand_id
1 'polypeptide(L)'
;PFYKEMYWDLARCDDLPDGVDYCVFDAAVNSGVSRSVKWLQQCVGANPDGQIGPKTLAAVVEKDPEKLVEMLIEQRLLFLQSLATWGTFGRGWGKRVVAVRHTALDMSKA
;
A
#
# COMPACT_ATOMS: atom_id res chain seq x y z
N PRO A 1 7.52 7.40 -17.39
CA PRO A 1 7.93 8.27 -16.31
C PRO A 1 8.72 7.57 -15.23
N PHE A 2 9.60 8.28 -14.62
CA PHE A 2 10.53 7.76 -13.63
C PHE A 2 9.85 7.03 -12.47
N TYR A 3 8.79 7.61 -11.89
CA TYR A 3 8.12 6.99 -10.74
C TYR A 3 7.41 5.69 -11.10
N LYS A 4 6.84 5.61 -12.29
CA LYS A 4 6.19 4.39 -12.73
C LYS A 4 7.20 3.23 -12.79
N GLU A 5 8.35 3.45 -13.39
CA GLU A 5 9.37 2.41 -13.53
C GLU A 5 9.99 2.01 -12.18
N MET A 6 10.23 2.98 -11.30
CA MET A 6 10.91 2.73 -10.03
C MET A 6 10.00 2.14 -8.96
N TYR A 7 8.72 2.43 -8.99
CA TYR A 7 7.81 2.04 -7.92
C TYR A 7 6.63 1.21 -8.40
N TRP A 8 5.93 1.66 -9.43
CA TRP A 8 4.74 0.99 -9.93
C TRP A 8 5.08 -0.39 -10.52
N ASP A 9 6.05 -0.43 -11.41
CA ASP A 9 6.42 -1.68 -12.08
C ASP A 9 7.09 -2.66 -11.13
N LEU A 10 7.96 -2.18 -10.23
CA LEU A 10 8.63 -3.05 -9.26
C LEU A 10 7.64 -3.66 -8.26
N ALA A 11 6.58 -2.94 -7.90
CA ALA A 11 5.54 -3.47 -7.02
C ALA A 11 4.44 -4.20 -7.80
N ARG A 12 4.56 -4.32 -9.14
CA ARG A 12 3.59 -4.99 -10.01
C ARG A 12 2.17 -4.46 -9.83
N CYS A 13 2.03 -3.14 -9.73
CA CYS A 13 0.74 -2.51 -9.47
C CYS A 13 -0.27 -2.75 -10.59
N ASP A 14 0.18 -2.99 -11.83
CA ASP A 14 -0.73 -3.33 -12.93
C ASP A 14 -1.51 -4.63 -12.67
N ASP A 15 -0.97 -5.51 -11.81
CA ASP A 15 -1.60 -6.79 -11.49
C ASP A 15 -2.48 -6.71 -10.23
N LEU A 16 -2.59 -5.54 -9.60
CA LEU A 16 -3.35 -5.35 -8.37
C LEU A 16 -4.74 -4.76 -8.66
N PRO A 17 -5.76 -5.04 -7.83
CA PRO A 17 -7.08 -4.43 -7.98
C PRO A 17 -7.03 -2.91 -7.87
N ASP A 18 -7.98 -2.24 -8.54
CA ASP A 18 -8.10 -0.78 -8.47
C ASP A 18 -8.28 -0.33 -7.02
N GLY A 19 -7.53 0.68 -6.63
CA GLY A 19 -7.50 1.18 -5.26
C GLY A 19 -6.37 0.55 -4.46
N VAL A 20 -6.24 -0.77 -4.48
CA VAL A 20 -5.11 -1.48 -3.87
C VAL A 20 -3.81 -1.07 -4.55
N ASP A 21 -3.81 -1.00 -5.88
CA ASP A 21 -2.66 -0.56 -6.66
C ASP A 21 -2.20 0.85 -6.24
N TYR A 22 -3.13 1.77 -6.06
CA TYR A 22 -2.82 3.14 -5.65
C TYR A 22 -2.21 3.18 -4.24
N CYS A 23 -2.76 2.44 -3.29
CA CYS A 23 -2.22 2.36 -1.93
C CYS A 23 -0.79 1.82 -1.92
N VAL A 24 -0.55 0.75 -2.66
CA VAL A 24 0.77 0.12 -2.73
C VAL A 24 1.77 1.06 -3.40
N PHE A 25 1.38 1.70 -4.49
CA PHE A 25 2.23 2.64 -5.21
C PHE A 25 2.61 3.84 -4.33
N ASP A 26 1.63 4.49 -3.69
CA ASP A 26 1.90 5.66 -2.86
C ASP A 26 2.79 5.29 -1.66
N ALA A 27 2.54 4.15 -1.03
CA ALA A 27 3.38 3.67 0.07
C ALA A 27 4.80 3.36 -0.42
N ALA A 28 4.94 2.81 -1.63
CA ALA A 28 6.26 2.52 -2.21
C ALA A 28 7.07 3.79 -2.44
N VAL A 29 6.44 4.85 -2.94
CA VAL A 29 7.10 6.13 -3.17
C VAL A 29 7.59 6.74 -1.86
N ASN A 30 6.81 6.64 -0.79
CA ASN A 30 7.12 7.29 0.49
C ASN A 30 7.94 6.44 1.45
N SER A 31 7.83 5.10 1.37
CA SER A 31 8.44 4.20 2.36
C SER A 31 9.27 3.09 1.74
N GLY A 32 9.36 3.04 0.42
CA GLY A 32 10.14 2.02 -0.31
C GLY A 32 9.30 0.85 -0.80
N VAL A 33 9.69 0.30 -1.94
CA VAL A 33 8.96 -0.80 -2.60
C VAL A 33 8.90 -2.04 -1.70
N SER A 34 10.05 -2.45 -1.16
CA SER A 34 10.11 -3.66 -0.34
C SER A 34 9.17 -3.58 0.86
N ARG A 35 9.18 -2.45 1.56
CA ARG A 35 8.30 -2.25 2.72
C ARG A 35 6.83 -2.24 2.34
N SER A 36 6.48 -1.54 1.26
CA SER A 36 5.11 -1.48 0.78
C SER A 36 4.59 -2.86 0.40
N VAL A 37 5.39 -3.64 -0.31
CA VAL A 37 5.02 -5.00 -0.72
C VAL A 37 4.87 -5.91 0.50
N LYS A 38 5.76 -5.79 1.48
CA LYS A 38 5.65 -6.58 2.72
C LYS A 38 4.36 -6.27 3.48
N TRP A 39 3.95 -5.00 3.51
CA TRP A 39 2.68 -4.63 4.14
C TRP A 39 1.50 -5.30 3.44
N LEU A 40 1.48 -5.28 2.10
CA LEU A 40 0.45 -5.96 1.32
C LEU A 40 0.44 -7.46 1.64
N GLN A 41 1.60 -8.08 1.64
CA GLN A 41 1.72 -9.51 1.90
C GLN A 41 1.22 -9.88 3.30
N GLN A 42 1.55 -9.07 4.30
CA GLN A 42 1.04 -9.29 5.66
C GLN A 42 -0.48 -9.18 5.71
N CYS A 43 -1.05 -8.20 5.01
CA CYS A 43 -2.50 -8.00 4.99
C CYS A 43 -3.25 -9.17 4.35
N VAL A 44 -2.65 -9.85 3.39
CA VAL A 44 -3.31 -10.96 2.69
C VAL A 44 -2.87 -12.34 3.19
N GLY A 45 -1.99 -12.38 4.19
CA GLY A 45 -1.53 -13.64 4.77
C GLY A 45 -0.48 -14.37 3.93
N ALA A 46 0.18 -13.66 3.02
CA ALA A 46 1.27 -14.22 2.22
C ALA A 46 2.61 -14.06 2.94
N ASN A 47 3.63 -14.82 2.51
CA ASN A 47 4.97 -14.69 3.07
C ASN A 47 5.54 -13.29 2.76
N PRO A 48 5.91 -12.50 3.79
CA PRO A 48 6.36 -11.12 3.58
C PRO A 48 7.83 -11.04 3.15
N ASP A 49 8.13 -11.55 1.97
CA ASP A 49 9.49 -11.54 1.40
C ASP A 49 9.81 -10.26 0.62
N GLY A 50 8.85 -9.38 0.43
CA GLY A 50 9.04 -8.11 -0.28
C GLY A 50 9.00 -8.22 -1.79
N GLN A 51 8.63 -9.38 -2.33
CA GLN A 51 8.53 -9.60 -3.77
C GLN A 51 7.15 -10.13 -4.14
N ILE A 52 6.50 -9.48 -5.10
CA ILE A 52 5.18 -9.92 -5.57
C ILE A 52 5.38 -11.04 -6.57
N GLY A 53 4.86 -12.21 -6.22
CA GLY A 53 4.85 -13.38 -7.08
C GLY A 53 3.45 -13.94 -7.22
N PRO A 54 3.29 -15.09 -7.91
CA PRO A 54 1.97 -15.70 -8.12
C PRO A 54 1.21 -15.98 -6.83
N LYS A 55 1.89 -16.37 -5.77
CA LYS A 55 1.24 -16.68 -4.48
C LYS A 55 0.66 -15.42 -3.83
N THR A 56 1.41 -14.32 -3.87
CA THR A 56 0.93 -13.03 -3.35
C THR A 56 -0.28 -12.55 -4.15
N LEU A 57 -0.21 -12.60 -5.48
CA LEU A 57 -1.32 -12.18 -6.33
C LEU A 57 -2.57 -13.03 -6.13
N ALA A 58 -2.40 -14.34 -5.98
CA ALA A 58 -3.52 -15.23 -5.69
C ALA A 58 -4.20 -14.88 -4.37
N ALA A 59 -3.41 -14.57 -3.33
CA ALA A 59 -3.94 -14.16 -2.03
C ALA A 59 -4.67 -12.83 -2.11
N VAL A 60 -4.16 -11.88 -2.90
CA VAL A 60 -4.78 -10.56 -3.09
C VAL A 60 -6.17 -10.70 -3.70
N VAL A 61 -6.34 -11.51 -4.74
CA VAL A 61 -7.63 -11.63 -5.43
C VAL A 61 -8.72 -12.27 -4.57
N GLU A 62 -8.35 -12.97 -3.51
CA GLU A 62 -9.30 -13.57 -2.56
C GLU A 62 -9.87 -12.54 -1.58
N LYS A 63 -9.28 -11.34 -1.50
CA LYS A 63 -9.70 -10.31 -0.54
C LYS A 63 -10.63 -9.30 -1.19
N ASP A 64 -11.54 -8.74 -0.39
CA ASP A 64 -12.37 -7.61 -0.79
C ASP A 64 -11.44 -6.38 -0.96
N PRO A 65 -11.40 -5.75 -2.15
CA PRO A 65 -10.51 -4.61 -2.37
C PRO A 65 -10.72 -3.45 -1.39
N GLU A 66 -11.96 -3.13 -1.01
CA GLU A 66 -12.22 -2.06 -0.05
C GLU A 66 -11.62 -2.37 1.31
N LYS A 67 -11.81 -3.59 1.80
CA LYS A 67 -11.24 -4.02 3.07
C LYS A 67 -9.72 -4.04 3.02
N LEU A 68 -9.15 -4.46 1.91
CA LEU A 68 -7.70 -4.49 1.74
C LEU A 68 -7.12 -3.08 1.76
N VAL A 69 -7.78 -2.11 1.11
CA VAL A 69 -7.37 -0.70 1.18
C VAL A 69 -7.34 -0.23 2.64
N GLU A 70 -8.40 -0.50 3.41
CA GLU A 70 -8.46 -0.11 4.82
C GLU A 70 -7.32 -0.73 5.64
N MET A 71 -7.02 -2.01 5.43
CA MET A 71 -5.95 -2.69 6.14
C MET A 71 -4.58 -2.11 5.80
N LEU A 72 -4.33 -1.80 4.53
CA LEU A 72 -3.08 -1.19 4.10
C LEU A 72 -2.89 0.20 4.71
N ILE A 73 -3.94 1.00 4.75
CA ILE A 73 -3.90 2.33 5.36
C ILE A 73 -3.61 2.22 6.87
N GLU A 74 -4.25 1.29 7.55
CA GLU A 74 -4.00 1.08 8.98
C GLU A 74 -2.55 0.67 9.25
N GLN A 75 -2.01 -0.26 8.48
CA GLN A 75 -0.61 -0.69 8.59
C GLN A 75 0.34 0.49 8.42
N ARG A 76 0.07 1.34 7.42
CA ARG A 76 0.91 2.49 7.15
C ARG A 76 0.86 3.51 8.28
N LEU A 77 -0.33 3.78 8.82
CA LEU A 77 -0.48 4.70 9.95
C LEU A 77 0.25 4.20 11.19
N LEU A 78 0.12 2.91 11.50
CA LEU A 78 0.82 2.32 12.65
C LEU A 78 2.33 2.45 12.50
N PHE A 79 2.86 2.22 11.30
CA PHE A 79 4.28 2.41 11.03
C PHE A 79 4.71 3.86 11.25
N LEU A 80 3.98 4.81 10.68
CA LEU A 80 4.31 6.23 10.79
C LEU A 80 4.25 6.71 12.23
N GLN A 81 3.26 6.26 12.99
CA GLN A 81 3.11 6.61 14.40
C GLN A 81 4.25 6.04 15.26
N SER A 82 4.89 4.96 14.83
CA SER A 82 6.01 4.37 15.54
C SER A 82 7.32 5.14 15.35
N LEU A 83 7.38 6.05 14.39
CA LEU A 83 8.60 6.81 14.10
C LEU A 83 8.81 7.92 15.14
N ALA A 84 10.07 8.15 15.51
CA ALA A 84 10.43 9.19 16.49
C ALA A 84 10.02 10.59 16.02
N THR A 85 9.89 10.80 14.71
CA THR A 85 9.53 12.09 14.11
C THR A 85 8.02 12.32 14.03
N TRP A 86 7.17 11.38 14.44
CA TRP A 86 5.71 11.52 14.34
C TRP A 86 5.20 12.80 15.02
N GLY A 87 5.71 13.12 16.20
CA GLY A 87 5.30 14.31 16.93
C GLY A 87 5.53 15.61 16.16
N THR A 88 6.53 15.64 15.26
CA THR A 88 6.86 16.82 14.45
C THR A 88 6.11 16.84 13.12
N PHE A 89 6.02 15.70 12.43
CA PHE A 89 5.51 15.61 11.07
C PHE A 89 4.20 14.83 10.94
N GLY A 90 3.71 14.23 12.03
CA GLY A 90 2.56 13.33 11.99
C GLY A 90 1.29 13.92 11.40
N ARG A 91 1.03 15.21 11.64
CA ARG A 91 -0.16 15.88 11.10
C ARG A 91 -0.14 15.87 9.57
N GLY A 92 1.00 16.22 8.97
CA GLY A 92 1.13 16.21 7.51
C GLY A 92 1.05 14.81 6.93
N TRP A 93 1.75 13.86 7.56
CA TRP A 93 1.72 12.46 7.13
C TRP A 93 0.31 11.85 7.27
N GLY A 94 -0.37 12.14 8.37
CA GLY A 94 -1.73 11.68 8.59
C GLY A 94 -2.71 12.20 7.54
N LYS A 95 -2.61 13.48 7.19
CA LYS A 95 -3.44 14.07 6.13
C LYS A 95 -3.20 13.41 4.79
N ARG A 96 -1.95 13.14 4.45
CA ARG A 96 -1.63 12.46 3.20
C ARG A 96 -2.22 11.06 3.15
N VAL A 97 -2.09 10.29 4.22
CA VAL A 97 -2.62 8.93 4.28
C VAL A 97 -4.15 8.93 4.16
N VAL A 98 -4.83 9.87 4.81
CA VAL A 98 -6.28 10.02 4.70
C VAL A 98 -6.69 10.35 3.26
N ALA A 99 -5.96 11.23 2.58
CA ALA A 99 -6.22 11.57 1.19
C ALA A 99 -6.04 10.35 0.28
N VAL A 100 -5.00 9.56 0.49
CA VAL A 100 -4.77 8.32 -0.26
C VAL A 100 -5.91 7.34 -0.02
N ARG A 101 -6.36 7.19 1.22
CA ARG A 101 -7.48 6.32 1.56
C ARG A 101 -8.74 6.69 0.78
N HIS A 102 -9.11 7.96 0.75
CA HIS A 102 -10.28 8.43 0.01
C HIS A 102 -10.17 8.10 -1.47
N THR A 103 -9.05 8.42 -2.09
CA THR A 103 -8.84 8.17 -3.52
C THR A 103 -8.88 6.66 -3.82
N ALA A 104 -8.20 5.87 -3.00
CA ALA A 104 -8.14 4.42 -3.19
C ALA A 104 -9.51 3.76 -3.02
N LEU A 105 -10.31 4.20 -2.05
CA LEU A 105 -11.66 3.67 -1.86
C LEU A 105 -12.57 4.02 -3.04
N ASP A 106 -12.47 5.24 -3.56
CA ASP A 106 -13.23 5.62 -4.75
C ASP A 106 -12.86 4.76 -5.96
N MET A 107 -11.56 4.50 -6.15
CA MET A 107 -11.09 3.62 -7.22
C MET A 107 -11.62 2.19 -7.07
N SER A 108 -11.66 1.67 -5.85
CA SER A 108 -12.09 0.29 -5.60
C SER A 108 -13.58 0.08 -5.84
N LYS A 109 -14.37 1.16 -5.84
CA LYS A 109 -15.82 1.12 -6.10
C LYS A 109 -16.17 1.27 -7.58
N ALA A 110 -15.21 1.66 -8.38
CA ALA A 110 -15.45 1.94 -9.80
C ALA A 110 -15.71 0.68 -10.64
#